data_1e5fbf3c78af8ef465909d8a47f8a496
#
_entry.id   1e5fbf3c78af8ef465909d8a47f8a496
#
_cell.length_a   1.000
_cell.length_b   1.000
_cell.length_c   1.000
_cell.angle_alpha   90.00
_cell.angle_beta   90.00
_cell.angle_gamma   90.00
#
_symmetry.space_group_name_H-M   'P 1'
#
loop_
_entity.id
_entity.type
_entity.pdbx_description
1 polymer ?
#
loop_
_entity_poly.entity_id
_entity_poly.type
_entity_poly.pdbx_seq_one_letter_code
_entity_poly.pdbx_strand_id
1 'polypeptide(L)'
;MIEKVKGSRLTIETDYNGIGKLQYLLGQRGIPIVGSEYSEVVKTSVLVQENDVAKLLEAITEATNGKAACEEEKNIFFAFVGKEPVIF
;
A
#
# COMPACT_ATOMS: atom_id res chain seq x y z
N MET A 1 6.00 -24.51 0.47
CA MET A 1 5.84 -24.03 -0.92
C MET A 1 5.45 -22.58 -0.89
N ILE A 2 6.10 -21.76 -1.68
CA ILE A 2 5.81 -20.32 -1.75
C ILE A 2 4.95 -20.07 -2.99
N GLU A 3 3.78 -19.47 -2.78
CA GLU A 3 2.92 -19.04 -3.88
C GLU A 3 3.27 -17.61 -4.28
N LYS A 4 3.52 -17.40 -5.56
CA LYS A 4 3.70 -16.06 -6.10
C LYS A 4 2.34 -15.47 -6.43
N VAL A 5 2.10 -14.27 -5.95
CA VAL A 5 0.87 -13.54 -6.19
C VAL A 5 1.17 -12.36 -7.10
N LYS A 6 0.40 -12.22 -8.17
CA LYS A 6 0.51 -11.08 -9.06
C LYS A 6 -0.24 -9.90 -8.44
N GLY A 7 0.41 -8.78 -8.35
CA GLY A 7 -0.18 -7.59 -7.77
C GLY A 7 0.51 -6.32 -8.21
N SER A 8 0.32 -5.29 -7.43
CA SER A 8 0.90 -3.97 -7.68
C SER A 8 1.51 -3.42 -6.41
N ARG A 9 2.56 -2.65 -6.58
CA ARG A 9 3.15 -1.88 -5.51
C ARG A 9 2.57 -0.48 -5.57
N LEU A 10 1.94 -0.05 -4.49
CA LEU A 10 1.41 1.29 -4.38
C LEU A 10 2.29 2.11 -3.47
N THR A 11 2.69 3.28 -3.93
CA THR A 11 3.36 4.28 -3.10
C THR A 11 2.37 5.39 -2.84
N ILE A 12 2.04 5.59 -1.58
CA ILE A 12 1.03 6.56 -1.16
C ILE A 12 1.74 7.70 -0.47
N GLU A 13 1.60 8.91 -1.03
CA GLU A 13 2.17 10.10 -0.47
C GLU A 13 1.09 10.90 0.24
N THR A 14 1.30 11.18 1.51
CA THR A 14 0.35 11.94 2.32
C THR A 14 1.10 12.84 3.31
N ASP A 15 0.41 13.77 3.94
CA ASP A 15 1.00 14.58 4.99
C ASP A 15 0.99 13.85 6.34
N TYR A 16 1.60 14.45 7.36
CA TYR A 16 1.67 13.87 8.68
C TYR A 16 0.30 13.77 9.35
N ASN A 17 -0.66 14.59 8.95
CA ASN A 17 -2.00 14.53 9.50
C ASN A 17 -2.82 13.37 8.91
N GLY A 18 -2.54 13.00 7.67
CA GLY A 18 -3.25 11.92 7.01
C GLY A 18 -2.70 10.53 7.27
N ILE A 19 -1.44 10.43 7.73
CA ILE A 19 -0.77 9.13 7.85
C ILE A 19 -1.46 8.21 8.85
N GLY A 20 -1.99 8.75 9.95
CA GLY A 20 -2.68 7.94 10.95
C GLY A 20 -3.90 7.23 10.38
N LYS A 21 -4.70 7.94 9.58
CA LYS A 21 -5.87 7.38 8.91
C LYS A 21 -5.46 6.32 7.90
N LEU A 22 -4.38 6.58 7.16
CA LEU A 22 -3.86 5.65 6.18
C LEU A 22 -3.39 4.35 6.83
N GLN A 23 -2.62 4.45 7.90
CA GLN A 23 -2.13 3.28 8.64
C GLN A 23 -3.29 2.45 9.20
N TYR A 24 -4.29 3.10 9.74
CA TYR A 24 -5.48 2.44 10.25
C TYR A 24 -6.21 1.67 9.14
N LEU A 25 -6.39 2.31 7.99
CA LEU A 25 -7.04 1.69 6.84
C LEU A 25 -6.27 0.46 6.35
N LEU A 26 -4.95 0.58 6.21
CA LEU A 26 -4.11 -0.51 5.78
C LEU A 26 -4.12 -1.67 6.78
N GLY A 27 -4.12 -1.36 8.07
CA GLY A 27 -4.22 -2.36 9.12
C GLY A 27 -5.53 -3.13 9.10
N GLN A 28 -6.64 -2.44 8.88
CA GLN A 28 -7.95 -3.08 8.78
C GLN A 28 -8.05 -4.04 7.59
N ARG A 29 -7.40 -3.71 6.51
CA ARG A 29 -7.42 -4.53 5.28
C ARG A 29 -6.37 -5.62 5.27
N GLY A 30 -5.48 -5.62 6.26
CA GLY A 30 -4.39 -6.59 6.31
C GLY A 30 -3.37 -6.41 5.21
N ILE A 31 -3.18 -5.19 4.75
CA ILE A 31 -2.25 -4.89 3.65
C ILE A 31 -0.85 -4.69 4.22
N PRO A 32 0.16 -5.43 3.72
CA PRO A 32 1.52 -5.29 4.22
C PRO A 32 2.16 -3.99 3.77
N ILE A 33 2.83 -3.31 4.69
CA ILE A 33 3.63 -2.13 4.39
C ILE A 33 5.06 -2.58 4.17
N VAL A 34 5.61 -2.35 2.99
CA VAL A 34 6.96 -2.79 2.63
C VAL A 34 8.01 -1.70 2.81
N GLY A 35 7.58 -0.47 2.99
CA GLY A 35 8.51 0.62 3.25
C GLY A 35 7.77 1.90 3.62
N SER A 36 8.46 2.77 4.32
CA SER A 36 7.97 4.10 4.66
C SER A 36 9.13 5.09 4.60
N GLU A 37 8.87 6.25 4.04
CA GLU A 37 9.85 7.32 3.96
C GLU A 37 9.25 8.57 4.58
N TYR A 38 9.98 9.16 5.52
CA TYR A 38 9.55 10.35 6.23
C TYR A 38 10.44 11.52 5.84
N SER A 39 9.86 12.51 5.20
CA SER A 39 10.54 13.74 4.81
C SER A 39 9.57 14.90 5.02
N GLU A 40 9.45 15.82 4.09
CA GLU A 40 8.43 16.87 4.14
C GLU A 40 7.02 16.26 4.07
N VAL A 41 6.92 15.10 3.41
CA VAL A 41 5.69 14.29 3.31
C VAL A 41 6.01 12.86 3.70
N VAL A 42 4.99 12.07 3.98
CA VAL A 42 5.15 10.65 4.29
C VAL A 42 4.80 9.84 3.06
N LYS A 43 5.73 8.99 2.62
CA LYS A 43 5.53 8.06 1.52
C LYS A 43 5.48 6.64 2.08
N THR A 44 4.39 5.95 1.86
CA THR A 44 4.20 4.58 2.33
C THR A 44 4.04 3.66 1.15
N SER A 45 4.89 2.64 1.07
CA SER A 45 4.84 1.65 0.00
C SER A 45 4.16 0.38 0.51
N VAL A 46 3.20 -0.11 -0.25
CA VAL A 46 2.42 -1.31 0.12
C VAL A 46 2.33 -2.25 -1.08
N LEU A 47 2.12 -3.52 -0.78
CA LEU A 47 1.88 -4.54 -1.81
C LEU A 47 0.41 -4.92 -1.77
N VAL A 48 -0.25 -4.83 -2.92
CA VAL A 48 -1.68 -5.08 -3.05
C VAL A 48 -1.91 -6.06 -4.19
N GLN A 49 -2.82 -7.00 -3.98
CA GLN A 49 -3.23 -7.90 -5.05
C GLN A 49 -3.95 -7.12 -6.14
N GLU A 50 -3.77 -7.56 -7.39
CA GLU A 50 -4.33 -6.90 -8.56
C GLU A 50 -5.82 -6.61 -8.43
N ASN A 51 -6.58 -7.52 -7.84
CA ASN A 51 -8.02 -7.37 -7.67
C ASN A 51 -8.41 -6.33 -6.62
N ASP A 52 -7.51 -6.00 -5.70
CA ASP A 52 -7.79 -5.09 -4.60
C ASP A 52 -7.31 -3.67 -4.84
N VAL A 53 -6.55 -3.43 -5.91
CA VAL A 53 -5.97 -2.12 -6.19
C VAL A 53 -7.02 -1.03 -6.30
N ALA A 54 -8.05 -1.25 -7.11
CA ALA A 54 -9.10 -0.24 -7.31
C ALA A 54 -9.85 0.08 -6.02
N LYS A 55 -10.17 -0.95 -5.24
CA LYS A 55 -10.86 -0.78 -3.95
C LYS A 55 -10.00 -0.02 -2.96
N LEU A 56 -8.72 -0.31 -2.92
CA LEU A 56 -7.79 0.37 -2.02
C LEU A 56 -7.62 1.83 -2.40
N LEU A 57 -7.46 2.12 -3.69
CA LEU A 57 -7.33 3.50 -4.17
C LEU A 57 -8.57 4.32 -3.82
N GLU A 58 -9.75 3.76 -4.00
CA GLU A 58 -11.01 4.41 -3.63
C GLU A 58 -11.06 4.70 -2.13
N ALA A 59 -10.71 3.71 -1.31
CA ALA A 59 -10.71 3.88 0.14
C ALA A 59 -9.70 4.93 0.60
N ILE A 60 -8.52 4.97 -0.01
CA ILE A 60 -7.50 5.98 0.29
C ILE A 60 -7.99 7.38 -0.08
N THR A 61 -8.61 7.52 -1.24
CA THR A 61 -9.17 8.80 -1.69
C THR A 61 -10.23 9.30 -0.72
N GLU A 62 -11.12 8.44 -0.27
CA GLU A 62 -12.14 8.80 0.71
C GLU A 62 -11.54 9.17 2.06
N ALA A 63 -10.58 8.39 2.55
CA ALA A 63 -9.96 8.62 3.85
C ALA A 63 -9.18 9.94 3.91
N THR A 64 -8.62 10.37 2.80
CA THR A 64 -7.78 11.58 2.72
C THR A 64 -8.46 12.74 1.99
N ASN A 65 -9.73 12.59 1.61
CA ASN A 65 -10.47 13.58 0.82
C ASN A 65 -9.77 13.97 -0.48
N GLY A 66 -9.12 13.00 -1.12
CA GLY A 66 -8.39 13.20 -2.36
C GLY A 66 -7.04 13.89 -2.22
N LYS A 67 -6.55 14.09 -1.01
CA LYS A 67 -5.27 14.78 -0.77
C LYS A 67 -4.06 13.87 -0.91
N ALA A 68 -4.24 12.56 -0.80
CA ALA A 68 -3.13 11.63 -0.98
C ALA A 68 -2.81 11.43 -2.45
N ALA A 69 -1.52 11.41 -2.78
CA ALA A 69 -1.06 11.03 -4.10
C ALA A 69 -0.68 9.56 -4.09
N CYS A 70 -1.10 8.82 -5.11
CA CYS A 70 -0.80 7.39 -5.21
C CYS A 70 -0.07 7.12 -6.51
N GLU A 71 1.02 6.36 -6.42
CA GLU A 71 1.74 5.85 -7.58
C GLU A 71 1.59 4.34 -7.61
N GLU A 72 1.26 3.79 -8.76
CA GLU A 72 1.07 2.35 -8.93
C GLU A 72 2.16 1.78 -9.81
N GLU A 73 2.80 0.72 -9.33
CA GLU A 73 3.76 -0.07 -10.12
C GLU A 73 3.13 -1.43 -10.37
N LYS A 74 2.78 -1.70 -11.61
CA LYS A 74 2.06 -2.91 -12.02
C LYS A 74 3.01 -4.08 -12.30
N ASN A 75 2.43 -5.28 -12.37
CA ASN A 75 3.14 -6.51 -12.73
C ASN A 75 4.26 -6.88 -11.75
N ILE A 76 4.02 -6.67 -10.48
CA ILE A 76 4.93 -7.11 -9.44
C ILE A 76 4.45 -8.46 -8.92
N PHE A 77 5.38 -9.40 -8.81
CA PHE A 77 5.13 -10.69 -8.21
C PHE A 77 5.70 -10.70 -6.80
N PHE A 78 4.89 -11.09 -5.85
CA PHE A 78 5.33 -11.18 -4.47
C PHE A 78 4.74 -12.43 -3.81
N ALA A 79 5.35 -12.84 -2.71
CA ALA A 79 4.88 -13.94 -1.89
C ALA A 79 5.06 -13.58 -0.43
N PHE A 80 4.30 -14.24 0.43
CA PHE A 80 4.47 -14.09 1.86
C PHE A 80 5.34 -15.24 2.38
N VAL A 81 6.44 -14.89 3.05
CA VAL A 81 7.31 -15.84 3.74
C VAL A 81 7.13 -15.57 5.22
N GLY A 82 6.37 -16.43 5.90
CA GLY A 82 5.92 -16.13 7.25
C GLY A 82 4.95 -14.97 7.23
N LYS A 83 5.28 -13.87 7.91
CA LYS A 83 4.47 -12.65 7.94
C LYS A 83 5.03 -11.53 7.08
N GLU A 84 6.15 -11.77 6.42
CA GLU A 84 6.82 -10.74 5.62
C GLU A 84 6.61 -10.96 4.13
N PRO A 85 6.27 -9.91 3.37
CA PRO A 85 6.18 -10.02 1.92
C PRO A 85 7.57 -10.03 1.28
N VAL A 86 7.75 -10.86 0.27
CA VAL A 86 8.98 -10.94 -0.50
C VAL A 86 8.65 -10.65 -1.95
N ILE A 87 9.38 -9.70 -2.54
CA ILE A 87 9.21 -9.30 -3.94
C ILE A 87 10.16 -10.12 -4.81
N PHE A 88 9.62 -10.64 -5.89
CA PHE A 88 10.37 -11.42 -6.86
C PHE A 88 10.63 -10.64 -8.15
#